data_ce062e72a6d3b98ac0fa8bf3a184305e
#
_entry.id   ce062e72a6d3b98ac0fa8bf3a184305e
#
_cell.length_a   1.000
_cell.length_b   1.000
_cell.length_c   1.000
_cell.angle_alpha   90.00
_cell.angle_beta   90.00
_cell.angle_gamma   90.00
#
_symmetry.space_group_name_H-M   'P 1'
#
loop_
_entity.id
_entity.type
_entity.pdbx_description
1 polymer ?
#
loop_
_entity_poly.entity_id
_entity_poly.type
_entity_poly.pdbx_seq_one_letter_code
_entity_poly.pdbx_strand_id
1 'polypeptide(L)'
;MEPLLQAEHLSISFTQYDRGTRRLSLPVIRDLTFAIRPGQVTAVVGSSGSGKSLLAHGILGILPYNASLEGTIAYGGEPLTRRRVEAFRGREITLVPQGVTYLDPLMEIGPQIRRGRRDDRARAE
;
A
#
# COMPACT_ATOMS: atom_id res chain seq x y z
N MET A 1 10.82 19.64 8.24
CA MET A 1 9.42 19.21 8.10
C MET A 1 9.35 17.71 8.33
N GLU A 2 8.49 17.29 9.21
CA GLU A 2 8.35 15.88 9.55
C GLU A 2 7.81 15.06 8.37
N PRO A 3 8.27 13.81 8.20
CA PRO A 3 7.72 12.94 7.17
C PRO A 3 6.24 12.65 7.40
N LEU A 4 5.45 12.64 6.32
CA LEU A 4 4.06 12.20 6.36
C LEU A 4 3.98 10.67 6.45
N LEU A 5 4.76 9.99 5.64
CA LEU A 5 4.90 8.53 5.64
C LEU A 5 6.37 8.17 5.75
N GLN A 6 6.70 7.27 6.64
CA GLN A 6 8.07 6.80 6.84
C GLN A 6 8.08 5.28 6.97
N ALA A 7 9.00 4.65 6.29
CA ALA A 7 9.26 3.23 6.43
C ALA A 7 10.72 3.02 6.83
N GLU A 8 10.95 2.18 7.82
CA GLU A 8 12.29 1.85 8.31
C GLU A 8 12.50 0.35 8.31
N HIS A 9 13.58 -0.06 7.67
CA HIS A 9 13.99 -1.47 7.57
C HIS A 9 12.87 -2.40 7.09
N LEU A 10 12.09 -1.93 6.10
CA LEU A 10 10.94 -2.65 5.58
C LEU A 10 11.40 -3.82 4.71
N SER A 11 10.98 -5.00 5.09
CA SER A 11 11.23 -6.23 4.34
C SER A 11 9.92 -6.97 4.12
N ILE A 12 9.68 -7.41 2.89
CA ILE A 12 8.51 -8.19 2.53
C ILE A 12 8.98 -9.49 1.89
N SER A 13 8.49 -10.60 2.40
CA SER A 13 8.81 -11.94 1.91
C SER A 13 7.56 -12.79 1.76
N PHE A 14 7.63 -13.76 0.87
CA PHE A 14 6.59 -14.77 0.68
C PHE A 14 7.03 -16.10 1.23
N THR A 15 6.11 -16.81 1.86
CA THR A 15 6.30 -18.20 2.26
C THR A 15 5.76 -19.11 1.18
N GLN A 16 6.62 -19.95 0.63
CA GLN A 16 6.26 -21.05 -0.25
C GLN A 16 6.56 -22.38 0.42
N TYR A 17 5.77 -23.40 0.10
CA TYR A 17 6.06 -24.77 0.50
C TYR A 17 6.68 -25.49 -0.67
N ASP A 18 7.89 -26.00 -0.49
CA ASP A 18 8.51 -26.94 -1.42
C ASP A 18 7.78 -28.29 -1.33
N ARG A 19 8.03 -29.15 -2.29
CA ARG A 19 7.45 -30.51 -2.37
C ARG A 19 7.57 -31.25 -1.02
N GLY A 20 6.56 -31.06 -0.17
CA GLY A 20 6.52 -31.59 1.19
C GLY A 20 6.26 -30.51 2.24
N THR A 21 6.93 -30.58 3.39
CA THR A 21 6.70 -29.72 4.56
C THR A 21 7.73 -28.58 4.71
N ARG A 22 8.63 -28.38 3.76
CA ARG A 22 9.64 -27.33 3.83
C ARG A 22 9.05 -25.98 3.51
N ARG A 23 9.17 -25.05 4.46
CA ARG A 23 8.89 -23.62 4.24
C ARG A 23 10.10 -22.96 3.60
N LEU A 24 9.89 -22.33 2.45
CA LEU A 24 10.87 -21.46 1.81
C LEU A 24 10.40 -20.03 1.96
N SER A 25 11.27 -19.17 2.49
CA SER A 25 11.03 -17.74 2.52
C SER A 25 11.68 -17.10 1.30
N LEU A 26 10.88 -16.44 0.49
CA LEU A 26 11.33 -15.74 -0.71
C LEU A 26 11.27 -14.23 -0.46
N PRO A 27 12.39 -13.57 -0.16
CA PRO A 27 12.41 -12.13 0.03
C PRO A 27 12.24 -11.40 -1.30
N VAL A 28 11.31 -10.44 -1.35
CA VAL A 28 11.06 -9.58 -2.51
C VAL A 28 11.55 -8.17 -2.25
N ILE A 29 11.26 -7.62 -1.08
CA ILE A 29 11.78 -6.34 -0.62
C ILE A 29 12.68 -6.59 0.58
N ARG A 30 13.88 -6.03 0.54
CA ARG A 30 14.91 -6.23 1.55
C ARG A 30 15.37 -4.89 2.11
N ASP A 31 15.15 -4.69 3.39
CA ASP A 31 15.71 -3.57 4.17
C ASP A 31 15.52 -2.20 3.50
N LEU A 32 14.30 -1.90 3.09
CA LEU A 32 13.96 -0.65 2.44
C LEU A 32 13.63 0.42 3.48
N THR A 33 14.33 1.54 3.42
CA THR A 33 14.08 2.70 4.27
C THR A 33 13.81 3.92 3.40
N PHE A 34 12.69 4.61 3.62
CA PHE A 34 12.35 5.84 2.92
C PHE A 34 11.42 6.71 3.74
N ALA A 35 11.31 7.96 3.35
CA ALA A 35 10.39 8.92 3.93
C ALA A 35 9.75 9.78 2.84
N ILE A 36 8.46 10.06 2.98
CA ILE A 36 7.71 10.94 2.09
C ILE A 36 7.19 12.11 2.91
N ARG A 37 7.51 13.32 2.48
CA ARG A 37 7.08 14.55 3.15
C ARG A 37 5.76 15.07 2.55
N PRO A 38 4.98 15.85 3.30
CA PRO A 38 3.78 16.50 2.76
C PRO A 38 4.07 17.30 1.51
N GLY A 39 3.19 17.20 0.50
CA GLY A 39 3.33 17.90 -0.77
C GLY A 39 4.40 17.35 -1.71
N GLN A 40 5.04 16.25 -1.36
CA GLN A 40 6.10 15.62 -2.14
C GLN A 40 5.54 14.50 -3.02
N VAL A 41 6.02 14.42 -4.25
CA VAL A 41 5.80 13.27 -5.15
C VAL A 41 7.05 12.41 -5.15
N THR A 42 6.92 11.16 -4.79
CA THR A 42 8.02 10.21 -4.73
C THR A 42 7.81 9.12 -5.78
N ALA A 43 8.79 8.94 -6.64
CA ALA A 43 8.77 7.90 -7.66
C ALA A 43 9.45 6.62 -7.14
N VAL A 44 8.79 5.49 -7.36
CA VAL A 44 9.36 4.17 -7.12
C VAL A 44 9.68 3.52 -8.46
N VAL A 45 10.95 3.31 -8.72
CA VAL A 45 11.44 2.77 -9.99
C VAL A 45 12.00 1.36 -9.80
N GLY A 46 11.82 0.54 -10.81
CA GLY A 46 12.31 -0.83 -10.82
C GLY A 46 11.74 -1.59 -12.01
N SER A 47 12.36 -2.73 -12.32
CA SER A 47 11.89 -3.62 -13.37
C SER A 47 10.56 -4.28 -12.99
N SER A 48 9.85 -4.84 -13.97
CA SER A 48 8.67 -5.67 -13.73
C SER A 48 9.02 -6.83 -12.80
N GLY A 49 8.16 -7.07 -11.80
CA GLY A 49 8.40 -8.11 -10.80
C GLY A 49 9.37 -7.74 -9.68
N SER A 50 9.83 -6.47 -9.60
CA SER A 50 10.74 -6.00 -8.54
C SER A 50 10.06 -5.67 -7.19
N GLY A 51 8.72 -5.80 -7.11
CA GLY A 51 7.98 -5.60 -5.86
C GLY A 51 7.40 -4.21 -5.65
N LYS A 52 7.36 -3.35 -6.68
CA LYS A 52 6.78 -1.99 -6.58
C LYS A 52 5.33 -1.98 -6.09
N SER A 53 4.48 -2.79 -6.70
CA SER A 53 3.07 -2.94 -6.29
C SER A 53 2.95 -3.58 -4.91
N LEU A 54 3.85 -4.49 -4.60
CA LEU A 54 3.88 -5.16 -3.30
C LEU A 54 4.19 -4.18 -2.15
N LEU A 55 5.05 -3.19 -2.41
CA LEU A 55 5.34 -2.12 -1.46
C LEU A 55 4.06 -1.33 -1.12
N ALA A 56 3.30 -0.94 -2.15
CA ALA A 56 2.04 -0.23 -1.97
C ALA A 56 1.02 -1.08 -1.19
N HIS A 57 0.90 -2.35 -1.50
CA HIS A 57 0.04 -3.29 -0.77
C HIS A 57 0.48 -3.47 0.68
N GLY A 58 1.78 -3.49 0.94
CA GLY A 58 2.33 -3.57 2.29
C GLY A 58 1.98 -2.34 3.13
N ILE A 59 2.11 -1.15 2.57
CA ILE A 59 1.73 0.10 3.25
C ILE A 59 0.24 0.11 3.58
N LEU A 60 -0.61 -0.36 2.69
CA LEU A 60 -2.06 -0.42 2.89
C LEU A 60 -2.54 -1.60 3.72
N GLY A 61 -1.65 -2.51 4.09
CA GLY A 61 -2.02 -3.69 4.88
C GLY A 61 -2.88 -4.70 4.13
N ILE A 62 -2.75 -4.79 2.82
CA ILE A 62 -3.52 -5.70 1.95
C ILE A 62 -2.65 -6.76 1.28
N LEU A 63 -1.56 -7.14 1.93
CA LEU A 63 -0.71 -8.22 1.46
C LEU A 63 -1.45 -9.56 1.47
N PRO A 64 -1.10 -10.51 0.57
CA PRO A 64 -1.62 -11.86 0.61
C PRO A 64 -1.28 -12.56 1.94
N TYR A 65 -2.07 -13.57 2.28
CA TYR A 65 -1.92 -14.31 3.55
C TYR A 65 -0.55 -14.99 3.73
N ASN A 66 0.11 -15.34 2.62
CA ASN A 66 1.42 -15.98 2.64
C ASN A 66 2.59 -14.99 2.60
N ALA A 67 2.30 -13.69 2.62
CA ALA A 67 3.29 -12.64 2.73
C ALA A 67 3.53 -12.27 4.20
N SER A 68 4.77 -11.95 4.52
CA SER A 68 5.14 -11.37 5.80
C SER A 68 5.86 -10.04 5.60
N LEU A 69 5.58 -9.10 6.50
CA LEU A 69 6.17 -7.77 6.50
C LEU A 69 6.93 -7.58 7.81
N GLU A 70 8.18 -7.20 7.70
CA GLU A 70 9.04 -6.83 8.82
C GLU A 70 9.46 -5.36 8.69
N GLY A 71 9.83 -4.75 9.79
CA GLY A 71 10.15 -3.34 9.85
C GLY A 71 9.00 -2.51 10.37
N THR A 72 9.14 -1.20 10.27
CA THR A 72 8.14 -0.26 10.78
C THR A 72 7.67 0.70 9.71
N ILE A 73 6.38 1.01 9.75
CA ILE A 73 5.77 2.05 8.92
C ILE A 73 5.10 3.03 9.87
N ALA A 74 5.41 4.31 9.71
CA ALA A 74 4.79 5.39 10.47
C ALA A 74 4.04 6.34 9.53
N TYR A 75 2.90 6.81 9.98
CA TYR A 75 2.09 7.80 9.28
C TYR A 75 1.74 8.94 10.24
N GLY A 76 2.07 10.17 9.85
CA GLY A 76 1.90 11.34 10.71
C GLY A 76 2.72 11.28 12.00
N GLY A 77 3.88 10.62 11.98
CA GLY A 77 4.76 10.47 13.15
C GLY A 77 4.38 9.35 14.11
N GLU A 78 3.30 8.62 13.85
CA GLU A 78 2.83 7.52 14.69
C GLU A 78 2.86 6.18 13.92
N PRO A 79 3.15 5.05 14.59
CA PRO A 79 3.17 3.75 13.93
C PRO A 79 1.85 3.45 13.21
N LEU A 80 1.94 3.00 11.98
CA LEU A 80 0.79 2.60 11.18
C LEU A 80 0.40 1.16 11.52
N THR A 81 -0.35 1.00 12.60
CA THR A 81 -0.87 -0.29 13.02
C THR A 81 -1.95 -0.79 12.05
N ARG A 82 -2.25 -2.07 12.10
CA ARG A 82 -3.33 -2.66 11.30
C ARG A 82 -4.66 -1.91 11.50
N ARG A 83 -5.00 -1.58 12.73
CA ARG A 83 -6.21 -0.84 13.06
C ARG A 83 -6.23 0.56 12.43
N ARG A 84 -5.10 1.26 12.46
CA ARG A 84 -4.99 2.60 11.88
C ARG A 84 -5.06 2.57 10.35
N VAL A 85 -4.37 1.63 9.71
CA VAL A 85 -4.41 1.53 8.24
C VAL A 85 -5.81 1.15 7.73
N GLU A 86 -6.53 0.33 8.46
CA GLU A 86 -7.92 0.00 8.13
C GLU A 86 -8.83 1.23 8.20
N ALA A 87 -8.60 2.13 9.16
CA ALA A 87 -9.34 3.38 9.29
C ALA A 87 -8.98 4.40 8.18
N PHE A 88 -7.73 4.43 7.72
CA PHE A 88 -7.24 5.40 6.74
C PHE A 88 -7.41 4.93 5.29
N ARG A 89 -7.55 3.64 5.08
CA ARG A 89 -7.69 3.05 3.76
C ARG A 89 -8.92 3.57 3.03
N GLY A 90 -8.70 4.10 1.83
CA GLY A 90 -9.75 4.71 1.03
C GLY A 90 -10.20 6.10 1.49
N ARG A 91 -9.61 6.64 2.53
CA ARG A 91 -9.90 8.00 3.05
C ARG A 91 -8.68 8.90 2.97
N GLU A 92 -7.65 8.60 3.74
CA GLU A 92 -6.40 9.36 3.76
C GLU A 92 -5.33 8.74 2.87
N ILE A 93 -5.33 7.41 2.76
CA ILE A 93 -4.41 6.65 1.90
C ILE A 93 -5.23 5.85 0.91
N THR A 94 -5.01 6.08 -0.37
CA THR A 94 -5.70 5.37 -1.45
C THR A 94 -4.71 4.76 -2.42
N LEU A 95 -5.10 3.63 -2.99
CA LEU A 95 -4.35 2.94 -4.03
C LEU A 95 -5.04 3.15 -5.37
N VAL A 96 -4.25 3.58 -6.36
CA VAL A 96 -4.68 3.55 -7.77
C VAL A 96 -4.05 2.31 -8.41
N PRO A 97 -4.83 1.26 -8.71
CA PRO A 97 -4.28 0.04 -9.28
C PRO A 97 -3.83 0.23 -10.73
N GLN A 98 -2.91 -0.60 -11.17
CA GLN A 98 -2.37 -0.55 -12.53
C GLN A 98 -3.39 -0.90 -13.61
N GLY A 99 -4.32 -1.81 -13.31
CA GLY A 99 -5.32 -2.29 -14.26
C GLY A 99 -6.72 -1.78 -13.98
N VAL A 100 -7.56 -1.81 -15.00
CA VAL A 100 -8.99 -1.40 -14.90
C VAL A 100 -9.90 -2.54 -14.39
N THR A 101 -9.36 -3.71 -14.12
CA THR A 101 -10.11 -4.88 -13.65
C THR A 101 -10.77 -4.69 -12.28
N TYR A 102 -10.35 -3.69 -11.53
CA TYR A 102 -10.94 -3.31 -10.25
C TYR A 102 -12.17 -2.44 -10.38
N LEU A 103 -12.45 -1.92 -11.57
CA LEU A 103 -13.65 -1.16 -11.87
C LEU A 103 -14.76 -2.10 -12.30
N ASP A 104 -15.98 -1.85 -11.82
CA ASP A 104 -17.15 -2.59 -12.27
C ASP A 104 -17.54 -2.14 -13.69
N PRO A 105 -17.50 -3.03 -14.69
CA PRO A 105 -17.83 -2.66 -16.07
C PRO A 105 -19.30 -2.31 -16.28
N LEU A 106 -20.17 -2.66 -15.34
CA LEU A 106 -21.60 -2.40 -15.39
C LEU A 106 -22.00 -1.07 -14.75
N MET A 107 -21.06 -0.37 -14.12
CA MET A 107 -21.28 0.92 -13.48
C MET A 107 -20.55 2.04 -14.21
N GLU A 108 -21.10 3.24 -14.13
CA GLU A 108 -20.41 4.44 -14.60
C GLU A 108 -19.09 4.66 -13.85
N ILE A 109 -18.06 5.08 -14.56
CA ILE A 109 -16.71 5.28 -14.00
C ILE A 109 -16.69 6.42 -12.98
N GLY A 110 -17.38 7.51 -13.25
CA GLY A 110 -17.39 8.69 -12.38
C GLY A 110 -17.81 8.39 -10.93
N PRO A 111 -18.95 7.75 -10.70
CA PRO A 111 -19.37 7.35 -9.35
C PRO A 111 -18.40 6.41 -8.65
N GLN A 112 -17.75 5.49 -9.37
CA GLN A 112 -16.78 4.57 -8.79
C GLN A 112 -15.53 5.28 -8.28
N ILE A 113 -15.01 6.24 -9.04
CA ILE A 113 -13.83 7.03 -8.67
C ILE A 113 -14.16 8.00 -7.51
N ARG A 114 -15.36 8.55 -7.49
CA ARG A 114 -15.80 9.48 -6.45
C ARG A 114 -16.29 8.81 -5.16
N ARG A 115 -16.37 7.50 -5.15
CA ARG A 115 -16.84 6.71 -4.01
C ARG A 115 -15.92 6.87 -2.79
N GLY A 116 -16.19 7.81 -1.95
CA GLY A 116 -15.38 8.18 -0.79
C GLY A 116 -15.31 9.68 -0.55
N ARG A 117 -15.68 10.47 -1.57
CA ARG A 117 -15.77 11.93 -1.47
C ARG A 117 -17.22 12.38 -1.43
N ARG A 118 -17.98 11.94 -0.44
CA ARG A 118 -19.34 12.43 -0.23
C ARG A 118 -19.39 13.92 0.17
N ASP A 119 -18.29 14.45 0.70
CA ASP A 119 -18.23 15.81 1.24
C ASP A 119 -17.86 16.88 0.22
N ASP A 120 -17.35 16.52 -0.96
CA ASP A 120 -16.97 17.52 -1.97
C ASP A 120 -18.13 18.06 -2.81
N ARG A 121 -19.33 17.46 -2.74
CA ARG A 121 -20.52 18.00 -3.42
C ARG A 121 -21.04 19.28 -2.77
N ALA A 122 -20.82 19.46 -1.49
CA ALA A 122 -21.24 20.68 -0.77
C ALA A 122 -20.30 21.87 -0.95
N ARG A 123 -19.14 21.68 -1.60
CA ARG A 123 -18.17 22.74 -1.88
C ARG A 123 -18.14 23.20 -3.35
N ALA A 124 -18.87 22.52 -4.24
CA ALA A 124 -18.91 22.83 -5.68
C ALA A 124 -20.19 23.54 -6.12
N GLU A 125 -21.06 23.87 -5.18
CA GLU A 125 -22.18 24.84 -5.32
C GLU A 125 -21.80 26.13 -4.54
#